data_b0404b6f54e613693faaf9f3896554c3
#
_entry.id   b0404b6f54e613693faaf9f3896554c3
#
_cell.length_a   1.000
_cell.length_b   1.000
_cell.length_c   1.000
_cell.angle_alpha   90.00
_cell.angle_beta   90.00
_cell.angle_gamma   90.00
#
_symmetry.space_group_name_H-M   'P 1'
#
loop_
_entity.id
_entity.type
_entity.pdbx_description
1 polymer ?
#
loop_
_entity_poly.entity_id
_entity_poly.type
_entity_poly.pdbx_seq_one_letter_code
_entity_poly.pdbx_strand_id
1 'polypeptide(L)'
;MRILALVMILAASLVACATEPEQPDQPPPPQQAVPLDQVRAIAKEAYIYGFPMVDTYRVQYAYFVNKDDPEYKGGWNDIHNTARVYTPEDKAIQTPNSDTPYSFVGADLRTEPLVLTVPPIEQDRYYSLQFIDGYTYNFAYVGSRTTGNGGGSYLLAGPGWQGDKPEGIKEVIRSDTDLAFVLYRTQLFGESDLDAVKKIQAGYQVAPLSVYLKQPSPPAAPPIDFTPPLTPEAQKTSPQFFEILNTALRFAPVKPEEQEMRARFATIGIGPDGDFDADKLTPETRKAIEDGMADAWAEFNMFKKDKVDTDQVGSAQFFGTAADLKGNYLYRMAGAVLGIYGNTAAEALYPGATADSKGEPLTGANRYTYRFAKDQLPPVNAFWSLTMYELPASQLVANPIDRYLINSEMLDTLVPDPDGGYTLTIQNESPGVGNPAQAANWLPAPKGPFMLVLRLYWPKPDALNGTWKAPKPERV
;
A
#
# COMPACT_ATOMS: atom_id res chain seq x y z
N MET A 1 96.01 -14.87 13.95
CA MET A 1 94.89 -14.99 12.97
C MET A 1 94.19 -13.65 12.94
N ARG A 2 94.20 -13.07 11.74
CA ARG A 2 93.98 -11.64 11.49
C ARG A 2 92.49 -11.27 11.53
N ILE A 3 92.11 -10.27 12.34
CA ILE A 3 90.85 -9.60 12.42
C ILE A 3 90.90 -8.43 11.42
N LEU A 4 90.00 -8.41 10.46
CA LEU A 4 89.80 -7.28 9.56
C LEU A 4 88.58 -6.49 10.08
N ALA A 5 88.79 -5.24 10.47
CA ALA A 5 87.74 -4.28 10.85
C ALA A 5 87.31 -3.53 9.58
N LEU A 6 85.97 -3.55 9.34
CA LEU A 6 85.37 -2.80 8.24
C LEU A 6 84.73 -1.52 8.83
N VAL A 7 85.27 -0.38 8.39
CA VAL A 7 84.72 0.95 8.76
C VAL A 7 83.65 1.32 7.76
N MET A 8 82.36 1.47 8.24
CA MET A 8 81.29 2.04 7.46
C MET A 8 81.28 3.56 7.61
N ILE A 9 81.39 4.25 6.52
CA ILE A 9 81.26 5.69 6.41
C ILE A 9 79.75 5.98 6.15
N LEU A 10 79.13 6.68 7.09
CA LEU A 10 77.74 7.15 6.96
C LEU A 10 77.72 8.46 6.17
N ALA A 11 77.26 8.43 4.92
CA ALA A 11 76.98 9.65 4.16
C ALA A 11 75.54 10.10 4.46
N ALA A 12 75.35 11.21 5.17
CA ALA A 12 74.05 11.87 5.41
C ALA A 12 73.69 12.63 4.13
N SER A 13 72.71 12.10 3.40
CA SER A 13 72.05 12.81 2.31
C SER A 13 70.91 13.68 2.89
N LEU A 14 71.11 15.00 2.88
CA LEU A 14 70.04 15.99 3.12
C LEU A 14 69.08 15.97 1.91
N VAL A 15 67.90 15.39 2.06
CA VAL A 15 66.82 15.55 1.11
C VAL A 15 66.10 16.86 1.46
N ALA A 16 66.30 17.89 0.65
CA ALA A 16 65.50 19.10 0.69
C ALA A 16 64.10 18.77 0.16
N CYS A 17 63.10 18.78 1.04
CA CYS A 17 61.70 18.78 0.62
C CYS A 17 61.40 20.11 -0.08
N ALA A 18 61.39 20.10 -1.40
CA ALA A 18 60.73 21.15 -2.17
C ALA A 18 59.22 20.91 -2.07
N THR A 19 58.52 21.80 -1.38
CA THR A 19 57.05 21.88 -1.45
C THR A 19 56.70 22.32 -2.86
N GLU A 20 56.09 21.41 -3.66
CA GLU A 20 55.40 21.80 -4.89
C GLU A 20 54.29 22.81 -4.52
N PRO A 21 54.16 23.90 -5.29
CA PRO A 21 53.04 24.80 -5.08
C PRO A 21 51.72 24.06 -5.34
N GLU A 22 50.80 24.04 -4.36
CA GLU A 22 49.41 23.59 -4.53
C GLU A 22 48.83 24.30 -5.77
N GLN A 23 48.51 23.51 -6.81
CA GLN A 23 47.70 24.03 -7.90
C GLN A 23 46.33 24.46 -7.29
N PRO A 24 45.88 25.66 -7.61
CA PRO A 24 44.53 26.05 -7.19
C PRO A 24 43.54 25.03 -7.74
N ASP A 25 42.64 24.53 -6.85
CA ASP A 25 41.55 23.64 -7.19
C ASP A 25 40.86 24.17 -8.44
N GLN A 26 41.01 23.49 -9.55
CA GLN A 26 40.22 23.75 -10.73
C GLN A 26 38.76 23.40 -10.34
N PRO A 27 37.82 24.29 -10.54
CA PRO A 27 36.41 23.94 -10.36
C PRO A 27 36.11 22.70 -11.20
N PRO A 28 35.34 21.75 -10.66
CA PRO A 28 34.97 20.56 -11.42
C PRO A 28 34.39 20.99 -12.77
N PRO A 29 34.66 20.23 -13.85
CA PRO A 29 34.14 20.57 -15.17
C PRO A 29 32.60 20.70 -15.06
N PRO A 30 31.99 21.68 -15.74
CA PRO A 30 30.54 21.87 -15.69
C PRO A 30 29.86 20.56 -16.06
N GLN A 31 29.02 20.06 -15.16
CA GLN A 31 28.25 18.84 -15.37
C GLN A 31 27.44 19.06 -16.66
N GLN A 32 27.67 18.24 -17.68
CA GLN A 32 26.95 18.35 -18.95
C GLN A 32 25.45 18.25 -18.67
N ALA A 33 24.69 19.26 -19.12
CA ALA A 33 23.25 19.23 -18.95
C ALA A 33 22.67 17.95 -19.61
N VAL A 34 21.79 17.25 -18.88
CA VAL A 34 21.12 16.05 -19.39
C VAL A 34 20.28 16.42 -20.62
N PRO A 35 20.42 15.75 -21.77
CA PRO A 35 19.58 16.00 -22.95
C PRO A 35 18.07 15.87 -22.63
N LEU A 36 17.23 16.71 -23.25
CA LEU A 36 15.81 16.78 -22.92
C LEU A 36 15.03 15.48 -23.16
N ASP A 37 15.42 14.70 -24.15
CA ASP A 37 14.87 13.37 -24.41
C ASP A 37 15.21 12.38 -23.30
N GLN A 38 16.41 12.48 -22.74
CA GLN A 38 16.80 11.69 -21.57
C GLN A 38 16.08 12.18 -20.30
N VAL A 39 15.94 13.51 -20.10
CA VAL A 39 15.13 14.07 -18.99
C VAL A 39 13.72 13.49 -19.03
N ARG A 40 13.06 13.49 -20.20
CA ARG A 40 11.73 12.90 -20.38
C ARG A 40 11.68 11.42 -20.02
N ALA A 41 12.65 10.63 -20.49
CA ALA A 41 12.71 9.20 -20.22
C ALA A 41 12.95 8.90 -18.73
N ILE A 42 13.87 9.63 -18.09
CA ILE A 42 14.17 9.50 -16.64
C ILE A 42 12.96 9.94 -15.81
N ALA A 43 12.30 11.05 -16.16
CA ALA A 43 11.10 11.51 -15.47
C ALA A 43 9.97 10.48 -15.54
N LYS A 44 9.76 9.83 -16.70
CA LYS A 44 8.80 8.73 -16.84
C LYS A 44 9.13 7.56 -15.91
N GLU A 45 10.39 7.08 -15.93
CA GLU A 45 10.83 5.96 -15.09
C GLU A 45 10.68 6.30 -13.60
N ALA A 46 11.14 7.49 -13.18
CA ALA A 46 11.05 7.96 -11.81
C ALA A 46 9.60 8.16 -11.35
N TYR A 47 8.70 8.58 -12.26
CA TYR A 47 7.29 8.73 -11.95
C TYR A 47 6.61 7.38 -11.69
N ILE A 48 6.81 6.39 -12.58
CA ILE A 48 6.27 5.03 -12.39
C ILE A 48 6.80 4.42 -11.09
N TYR A 49 8.10 4.55 -10.84
CA TYR A 49 8.75 4.07 -9.62
C TYR A 49 8.20 4.74 -8.37
N GLY A 50 8.08 6.08 -8.39
CA GLY A 50 7.77 6.91 -7.25
C GLY A 50 6.27 7.07 -6.96
N PHE A 51 5.38 6.79 -7.93
CA PHE A 51 3.95 7.04 -7.77
C PHE A 51 3.36 6.39 -6.50
N PRO A 52 3.61 5.10 -6.20
CA PRO A 52 3.11 4.49 -4.96
C PRO A 52 3.67 5.16 -3.70
N MET A 53 4.92 5.61 -3.74
CA MET A 53 5.58 6.27 -2.62
C MET A 53 4.96 7.64 -2.33
N VAL A 54 4.68 8.43 -3.37
CA VAL A 54 4.05 9.75 -3.24
C VAL A 54 2.58 9.60 -2.82
N ASP A 55 1.88 8.59 -3.32
CA ASP A 55 0.48 8.38 -2.94
C ASP A 55 0.34 7.85 -1.49
N THR A 56 1.20 6.91 -1.06
CA THR A 56 1.23 6.49 0.36
C THR A 56 1.66 7.63 1.27
N TYR A 57 2.59 8.49 0.84
CA TYR A 57 2.98 9.68 1.58
C TYR A 57 1.79 10.62 1.81
N ARG A 58 0.99 10.89 0.77
CA ARG A 58 -0.23 11.70 0.86
C ARG A 58 -1.23 11.12 1.88
N VAL A 59 -1.47 9.80 1.81
CA VAL A 59 -2.38 9.13 2.76
C VAL A 59 -1.85 9.20 4.18
N GLN A 60 -0.57 8.91 4.40
CA GLN A 60 0.04 8.95 5.74
C GLN A 60 0.14 10.38 6.29
N TYR A 61 0.33 11.38 5.42
CA TYR A 61 0.28 12.78 5.82
C TYR A 61 -1.11 13.17 6.38
N ALA A 62 -2.19 12.79 5.67
CA ALA A 62 -3.56 13.00 6.14
C ALA A 62 -3.82 12.25 7.45
N TYR A 63 -3.35 11.01 7.58
CA TYR A 63 -3.63 10.16 8.74
C TYR A 63 -2.82 10.52 9.98
N PHE A 64 -1.55 10.95 9.84
CA PHE A 64 -0.61 11.02 10.97
C PHE A 64 0.08 12.38 11.15
N VAL A 65 -0.06 13.31 10.21
CA VAL A 65 0.65 14.61 10.23
C VAL A 65 -0.33 15.78 10.31
N ASN A 66 -1.28 15.86 9.41
CA ASN A 66 -2.24 16.97 9.35
C ASN A 66 -3.39 16.76 10.35
N LYS A 67 -3.29 17.41 11.50
CA LYS A 67 -4.31 17.31 12.58
C LYS A 67 -5.66 17.90 12.21
N ASP A 68 -5.69 18.77 11.21
CA ASP A 68 -6.92 19.43 10.73
C ASP A 68 -7.62 18.61 9.61
N ASP A 69 -7.00 17.52 9.16
CA ASP A 69 -7.58 16.65 8.16
C ASP A 69 -8.73 15.81 8.77
N PRO A 70 -9.90 15.72 8.15
CA PRO A 70 -11.01 14.88 8.65
C PRO A 70 -10.64 13.40 8.76
N GLU A 71 -9.63 12.95 8.03
CA GLU A 71 -9.12 11.59 8.07
C GLU A 71 -8.02 11.36 9.12
N TYR A 72 -7.66 12.38 9.92
CA TYR A 72 -6.62 12.25 10.93
C TYR A 72 -6.88 11.11 11.91
N LYS A 73 -5.92 10.20 12.07
CA LYS A 73 -6.02 8.99 12.88
C LYS A 73 -5.22 9.09 14.20
N GLY A 74 -4.27 10.00 14.31
CA GLY A 74 -3.43 10.13 15.49
C GLY A 74 -1.98 10.45 15.15
N GLY A 75 -1.09 10.48 16.16
CA GLY A 75 0.35 10.68 15.96
C GLY A 75 1.06 9.44 15.44
N TRP A 76 2.30 9.63 15.00
CA TRP A 76 3.20 8.52 14.71
C TRP A 76 3.46 7.69 15.98
N ASN A 77 3.61 6.38 15.81
CA ASN A 77 3.87 5.40 16.88
C ASN A 77 2.72 5.20 17.87
N ASP A 78 1.56 5.80 17.61
CA ASP A 78 0.33 5.58 18.36
C ASP A 78 -0.63 4.68 17.55
N ILE A 79 -1.43 3.87 18.26
CA ILE A 79 -2.49 3.11 17.63
C ILE A 79 -3.81 3.87 17.68
N HIS A 80 -4.47 3.99 16.53
CA HIS A 80 -5.81 4.55 16.41
C HIS A 80 -6.81 3.47 16.03
N ASN A 81 -7.82 3.25 16.86
CA ASN A 81 -8.88 2.28 16.63
C ASN A 81 -10.13 2.94 16.06
N THR A 82 -10.62 2.43 14.93
CA THR A 82 -11.90 2.87 14.34
C THR A 82 -12.89 1.71 14.40
N ALA A 83 -13.77 1.75 15.41
CA ALA A 83 -14.77 0.71 15.63
C ALA A 83 -16.01 0.92 14.73
N ARG A 84 -15.79 1.06 13.44
CA ARG A 84 -16.82 1.13 12.40
C ARG A 84 -16.25 0.63 11.07
N VAL A 85 -17.08 0.27 10.15
CA VAL A 85 -16.70 0.03 8.76
C VAL A 85 -16.70 1.34 7.97
N TYR A 86 -16.10 1.36 6.79
CA TYR A 86 -16.17 2.50 5.89
C TYR A 86 -17.57 2.69 5.32
N THR A 87 -17.92 3.94 5.09
CA THR A 87 -19.18 4.40 4.53
C THR A 87 -18.93 5.32 3.32
N PRO A 88 -19.95 5.78 2.60
CA PRO A 88 -19.79 6.71 1.49
C PRO A 88 -19.13 8.06 1.84
N GLU A 89 -19.05 8.42 3.13
CA GLU A 89 -18.37 9.63 3.61
C GLU A 89 -16.84 9.51 3.60
N ASP A 90 -16.31 8.29 3.64
CA ASP A 90 -14.85 8.03 3.65
C ASP A 90 -14.27 8.14 2.24
N LYS A 91 -13.51 9.20 1.98
CA LYS A 91 -13.03 9.57 0.63
C LYS A 91 -11.51 9.50 0.43
N ALA A 92 -10.73 9.17 1.47
CA ALA A 92 -9.26 9.25 1.43
C ALA A 92 -8.61 8.25 0.48
N ILE A 93 -9.23 7.08 0.30
CA ILE A 93 -8.71 5.98 -0.54
C ILE A 93 -9.78 5.48 -1.51
N GLN A 94 -9.34 4.86 -2.60
CA GLN A 94 -10.20 4.16 -3.55
C GLN A 94 -10.62 2.79 -3.00
N THR A 95 -11.79 2.31 -3.41
CA THR A 95 -12.35 1.00 -3.03
C THR A 95 -12.29 0.73 -1.51
N PRO A 96 -12.76 1.68 -0.65
CA PRO A 96 -12.69 1.53 0.80
C PRO A 96 -13.40 0.25 1.25
N ASN A 97 -12.82 -0.40 2.26
CA ASN A 97 -13.34 -1.67 2.77
C ASN A 97 -14.47 -1.45 3.79
N SER A 98 -15.66 -1.98 3.51
CA SER A 98 -16.80 -1.93 4.43
C SER A 98 -17.05 -3.27 5.17
N ASP A 99 -16.06 -4.18 5.19
CA ASP A 99 -16.19 -5.49 5.86
C ASP A 99 -15.67 -5.49 7.30
N THR A 100 -14.51 -4.86 7.49
CA THR A 100 -13.74 -4.97 8.74
C THR A 100 -13.47 -3.60 9.35
N PRO A 101 -13.77 -3.37 10.62
CA PRO A 101 -13.21 -2.25 11.39
C PRO A 101 -11.68 -2.27 11.38
N TYR A 102 -11.08 -1.09 11.29
CA TYR A 102 -9.64 -0.92 11.17
C TYR A 102 -9.00 -0.35 12.44
N SER A 103 -7.73 -0.72 12.67
CA SER A 103 -6.82 0.06 13.52
C SER A 103 -5.59 0.43 12.70
N PHE A 104 -5.01 1.59 13.00
CA PHE A 104 -3.97 2.22 12.20
C PHE A 104 -2.75 2.54 13.06
N VAL A 105 -1.56 2.26 12.54
CA VAL A 105 -0.28 2.66 13.14
C VAL A 105 0.61 3.23 12.04
N GLY A 106 0.91 4.52 12.11
CA GLY A 106 2.05 5.09 11.39
C GLY A 106 3.31 4.83 12.23
N ALA A 107 4.24 4.07 11.70
CA ALA A 107 5.45 3.69 12.40
C ALA A 107 6.65 4.54 11.95
N ASP A 108 7.16 5.40 12.83
CA ASP A 108 8.47 6.04 12.69
C ASP A 108 9.51 5.21 13.47
N LEU A 109 10.33 4.47 12.73
CA LEU A 109 11.29 3.49 13.24
C LEU A 109 12.71 4.05 13.35
N ARG A 110 12.91 5.35 13.13
CA ARG A 110 14.23 6.00 13.12
C ARG A 110 14.89 6.02 14.50
N THR A 111 14.09 6.14 15.55
CA THR A 111 14.61 6.20 16.94
C THR A 111 14.85 4.81 17.47
N GLU A 112 13.85 3.95 17.44
CA GLU A 112 13.87 2.58 17.95
C GLU A 112 12.72 1.75 17.37
N PRO A 113 12.78 0.41 17.46
CA PRO A 113 11.67 -0.46 17.08
C PRO A 113 10.42 -0.24 17.91
N LEU A 114 9.27 -0.66 17.35
CA LEU A 114 7.98 -0.71 18.04
C LEU A 114 7.61 -2.15 18.39
N VAL A 115 7.09 -2.35 19.59
CA VAL A 115 6.46 -3.60 20.00
C VAL A 115 4.96 -3.48 19.80
N LEU A 116 4.42 -4.35 18.92
CA LEU A 116 2.99 -4.46 18.67
C LEU A 116 2.46 -5.68 19.40
N THR A 117 1.54 -5.47 20.33
CA THR A 117 0.93 -6.55 21.12
C THR A 117 -0.52 -6.76 20.68
N VAL A 118 -0.84 -8.02 20.42
CA VAL A 118 -2.16 -8.49 20.00
C VAL A 118 -2.74 -9.38 21.10
N PRO A 119 -3.99 -9.13 21.57
CA PRO A 119 -4.63 -10.02 22.53
C PRO A 119 -4.98 -11.36 21.88
N PRO A 120 -5.27 -12.41 22.64
CA PRO A 120 -5.95 -13.58 22.09
C PRO A 120 -7.30 -13.19 21.49
N ILE A 121 -7.59 -13.73 20.31
CA ILE A 121 -8.82 -13.47 19.53
C ILE A 121 -9.55 -14.80 19.32
N GLU A 122 -10.86 -14.79 19.18
CA GLU A 122 -11.68 -15.99 18.95
C GLU A 122 -11.16 -16.75 17.73
N GLN A 123 -11.17 -18.09 17.76
CA GLN A 123 -10.57 -18.93 16.71
C GLN A 123 -11.29 -18.82 15.36
N ASP A 124 -12.55 -18.48 15.36
CA ASP A 124 -13.42 -18.31 14.20
C ASP A 124 -13.45 -16.89 13.65
N ARG A 125 -12.84 -15.92 14.35
CA ARG A 125 -12.75 -14.53 13.91
C ARG A 125 -11.46 -14.31 13.11
N TYR A 126 -11.60 -13.85 11.87
CA TYR A 126 -10.46 -13.38 11.09
C TYR A 126 -9.93 -12.04 11.61
N TYR A 127 -8.61 -11.95 11.72
CA TYR A 127 -7.90 -10.69 11.89
C TYR A 127 -6.57 -10.72 11.15
N SER A 128 -6.07 -9.55 10.80
CA SER A 128 -4.73 -9.39 10.23
C SER A 128 -4.12 -8.05 10.57
N LEU A 129 -2.82 -8.03 10.81
CA LEU A 129 -1.94 -6.88 10.78
C LEU A 129 -1.16 -6.98 9.47
N GLN A 130 -1.37 -6.05 8.57
CA GLN A 130 -0.66 -5.91 7.30
C GLN A 130 0.45 -4.88 7.48
N PHE A 131 1.69 -5.28 7.26
CA PHE A 131 2.86 -4.43 7.37
C PHE A 131 3.26 -3.94 5.99
N ILE A 132 3.27 -2.61 5.81
CA ILE A 132 3.47 -1.94 4.53
C ILE A 132 4.64 -0.97 4.68
N ASP A 133 5.64 -1.07 3.81
CA ASP A 133 6.78 -0.16 3.80
C ASP A 133 6.52 1.13 3.01
N GLY A 134 7.46 2.06 3.02
CA GLY A 134 7.36 3.33 2.28
C GLY A 134 7.34 3.16 0.77
N TYR A 135 7.72 1.98 0.25
CA TYR A 135 7.58 1.61 -1.16
C TYR A 135 6.20 1.08 -1.52
N THR A 136 5.33 0.83 -0.51
CA THR A 136 4.04 0.12 -0.59
C THR A 136 4.12 -1.39 -0.77
N TYR A 137 5.27 -2.01 -0.50
CA TYR A 137 5.34 -3.46 -0.43
C TYR A 137 4.70 -3.98 0.85
N ASN A 138 3.97 -5.09 0.75
CA ASN A 138 3.48 -5.84 1.90
C ASN A 138 4.59 -6.79 2.36
N PHE A 139 5.36 -6.41 3.37
CA PHE A 139 6.55 -7.18 3.76
C PHE A 139 6.31 -8.22 4.84
N ALA A 140 5.21 -8.12 5.60
CA ALA A 140 4.83 -9.11 6.60
C ALA A 140 3.33 -9.08 6.93
N TYR A 141 2.87 -10.15 7.57
CA TYR A 141 1.53 -10.26 8.16
C TYR A 141 1.62 -10.95 9.53
N VAL A 142 0.82 -10.47 10.47
CA VAL A 142 0.46 -11.15 11.72
C VAL A 142 -1.06 -11.32 11.71
N GLY A 143 -1.57 -12.52 11.97
CA GLY A 143 -3.02 -12.72 11.94
C GLY A 143 -3.43 -14.18 11.87
N SER A 144 -4.72 -14.41 11.67
CA SER A 144 -5.33 -15.74 11.64
C SER A 144 -4.60 -16.70 10.70
N ARG A 145 -4.20 -16.23 9.52
CA ARG A 145 -3.50 -17.04 8.52
C ARG A 145 -2.05 -17.35 8.88
N THR A 146 -1.32 -16.38 9.42
CA THR A 146 0.15 -16.48 9.56
C THR A 146 0.60 -16.94 10.94
N THR A 147 -0.02 -16.42 12.00
CA THR A 147 0.41 -16.62 13.39
C THR A 147 -0.67 -17.24 14.29
N GLY A 148 -1.87 -17.44 13.73
CA GLY A 148 -3.04 -17.92 14.48
C GLY A 148 -3.57 -16.88 15.47
N ASN A 149 -4.64 -17.26 16.18
CA ASN A 149 -5.44 -16.35 17.00
C ASN A 149 -4.99 -16.28 18.49
N GLY A 150 -3.85 -16.88 18.84
CA GLY A 150 -3.36 -16.94 20.25
C GLY A 150 -2.74 -15.64 20.78
N GLY A 151 -2.75 -14.55 20.00
CA GLY A 151 -2.16 -13.27 20.40
C GLY A 151 -0.63 -13.31 20.56
N GLY A 152 -0.05 -12.26 21.13
CA GLY A 152 1.38 -12.15 21.41
C GLY A 152 1.98 -10.80 21.04
N SER A 153 3.29 -10.64 21.31
CA SER A 153 4.03 -9.41 21.00
C SER A 153 5.01 -9.64 19.84
N TYR A 154 5.06 -8.70 18.94
CA TYR A 154 5.86 -8.69 17.70
C TYR A 154 6.70 -7.41 17.66
N LEU A 155 7.94 -7.49 17.21
CA LEU A 155 8.83 -6.35 17.12
C LEU A 155 8.91 -5.86 15.67
N LEU A 156 8.46 -4.64 15.41
CA LEU A 156 8.65 -3.97 14.13
C LEU A 156 9.92 -3.12 14.20
N ALA A 157 10.92 -3.48 13.42
CA ALA A 157 12.22 -2.83 13.39
C ALA A 157 12.49 -2.15 12.04
N GLY A 158 13.05 -0.95 12.08
CA GLY A 158 13.53 -0.23 10.89
C GLY A 158 14.86 -0.78 10.36
N PRO A 159 15.32 -0.29 9.18
CA PRO A 159 16.52 -0.80 8.50
C PRO A 159 17.80 -0.60 9.31
N GLY A 160 17.87 0.44 10.14
CA GLY A 160 19.03 0.74 10.98
C GLY A 160 19.20 -0.12 12.23
N TRP A 161 18.15 -0.87 12.63
CA TRP A 161 18.21 -1.63 13.88
C TRP A 161 18.92 -2.98 13.71
N GLN A 162 19.92 -3.23 14.59
CA GLN A 162 20.78 -4.43 14.53
C GLN A 162 20.70 -5.30 15.81
N GLY A 163 19.72 -5.02 16.68
CA GLY A 163 19.58 -5.75 17.95
C GLY A 163 19.07 -7.19 17.78
N ASP A 164 19.26 -7.98 18.85
CA ASP A 164 18.73 -9.34 18.97
C ASP A 164 17.25 -9.33 19.32
N LYS A 165 16.57 -10.47 19.06
CA LYS A 165 15.17 -10.65 19.43
C LYS A 165 15.00 -10.66 20.96
N PRO A 166 14.27 -9.70 21.55
CA PRO A 166 14.04 -9.64 22.99
C PRO A 166 13.19 -10.82 23.50
N GLU A 167 13.31 -11.12 24.79
CA GLU A 167 12.45 -12.08 25.46
C GLU A 167 10.97 -11.64 25.41
N GLY A 168 10.06 -12.59 25.23
CA GLY A 168 8.61 -12.33 25.11
C GLY A 168 8.17 -11.90 23.71
N ILE A 169 9.08 -11.56 22.80
CA ILE A 169 8.79 -11.26 21.42
C ILE A 169 8.70 -12.55 20.60
N LYS A 170 7.57 -12.76 19.91
CA LYS A 170 7.38 -13.93 19.03
C LYS A 170 8.26 -13.85 17.78
N GLU A 171 8.28 -12.69 17.12
CA GLU A 171 8.96 -12.48 15.87
C GLU A 171 9.50 -11.05 15.75
N VAL A 172 10.63 -10.88 15.05
CA VAL A 172 11.16 -9.58 14.62
C VAL A 172 10.82 -9.38 13.16
N ILE A 173 9.97 -8.40 12.90
CA ILE A 173 9.51 -7.99 11.57
C ILE A 173 10.37 -6.80 11.15
N ARG A 174 11.07 -6.90 10.01
CA ARG A 174 12.00 -5.86 9.54
C ARG A 174 11.42 -5.11 8.36
N SER A 175 11.32 -3.79 8.51
CA SER A 175 10.99 -2.87 7.41
C SER A 175 12.25 -2.50 6.66
N ASP A 176 12.14 -2.38 5.32
CA ASP A 176 13.20 -1.83 4.46
C ASP A 176 13.22 -0.29 4.47
N THR A 177 12.22 0.35 5.11
CA THR A 177 12.10 1.81 5.20
C THR A 177 11.96 2.27 6.65
N ASP A 178 12.41 3.50 6.92
CA ASP A 178 12.35 4.10 8.25
C ASP A 178 10.91 4.43 8.69
N LEU A 179 10.06 4.76 7.72
CA LEU A 179 8.63 4.95 7.94
C LEU A 179 7.89 3.75 7.36
N ALA A 180 6.96 3.21 8.15
CA ALA A 180 6.11 2.09 7.74
C ALA A 180 4.66 2.35 8.17
N PHE A 181 3.75 1.59 7.59
CA PHE A 181 2.33 1.62 7.92
C PHE A 181 1.87 0.24 8.34
N VAL A 182 1.17 0.13 9.47
CA VAL A 182 0.56 -1.13 9.91
C VAL A 182 -0.96 -0.96 9.94
N LEU A 183 -1.63 -1.73 9.11
CA LEU A 183 -3.07 -1.72 8.97
C LEU A 183 -3.66 -2.98 9.58
N TYR A 184 -4.44 -2.80 10.65
CA TYR A 184 -5.12 -3.90 11.33
C TYR A 184 -6.53 -4.04 10.76
N ARG A 185 -6.94 -5.27 10.52
CA ARG A 185 -8.31 -5.64 10.17
C ARG A 185 -8.85 -6.60 11.21
N THR A 186 -10.02 -6.29 11.76
CA THR A 186 -10.74 -7.17 12.68
C THR A 186 -12.10 -7.48 12.08
N GLN A 187 -12.42 -8.76 11.84
CA GLN A 187 -13.70 -9.17 11.26
C GLN A 187 -14.86 -8.72 12.16
N LEU A 188 -15.91 -8.22 11.53
CA LEU A 188 -17.17 -7.86 12.15
C LEU A 188 -18.26 -8.84 11.66
N PHE A 189 -18.87 -9.59 12.57
CA PHE A 189 -19.94 -10.55 12.24
C PHE A 189 -21.32 -9.91 12.04
N GLY A 190 -21.42 -8.60 12.25
CA GLY A 190 -22.66 -7.80 12.10
C GLY A 190 -22.75 -6.73 13.17
N GLU A 191 -23.77 -5.89 13.15
CA GLU A 191 -23.92 -4.76 14.07
C GLU A 191 -23.89 -5.15 15.55
N SER A 192 -24.50 -6.29 15.90
CA SER A 192 -24.53 -6.79 17.28
C SER A 192 -23.17 -7.21 17.83
N ASP A 193 -22.18 -7.42 16.95
CA ASP A 193 -20.82 -7.84 17.30
C ASP A 193 -19.87 -6.64 17.53
N LEU A 194 -20.30 -5.42 17.32
CA LEU A 194 -19.45 -4.23 17.38
C LEU A 194 -18.75 -4.06 18.74
N ASP A 195 -19.40 -4.42 19.83
CA ASP A 195 -18.80 -4.31 21.16
C ASP A 195 -17.69 -5.35 21.39
N ALA A 196 -17.79 -6.54 20.79
CA ALA A 196 -16.69 -7.52 20.79
C ALA A 196 -15.48 -6.98 20.01
N VAL A 197 -15.71 -6.39 18.83
CA VAL A 197 -14.63 -5.74 18.04
C VAL A 197 -13.97 -4.60 18.83
N LYS A 198 -14.75 -3.72 19.48
CA LYS A 198 -14.20 -2.65 20.34
C LYS A 198 -13.30 -3.20 21.43
N LYS A 199 -13.72 -4.31 22.07
CA LYS A 199 -12.93 -4.97 23.13
C LYS A 199 -11.62 -5.53 22.57
N ILE A 200 -11.64 -6.14 21.41
CA ILE A 200 -10.43 -6.64 20.74
C ILE A 200 -9.50 -5.47 20.40
N GLN A 201 -10.02 -4.42 19.78
CA GLN A 201 -9.25 -3.23 19.42
C GLN A 201 -8.64 -2.54 20.64
N ALA A 202 -9.35 -2.47 21.76
CA ALA A 202 -8.82 -1.96 23.03
C ALA A 202 -7.68 -2.81 23.61
N GLY A 203 -7.56 -4.06 23.17
CA GLY A 203 -6.46 -4.96 23.54
C GLY A 203 -5.23 -4.84 22.65
N TYR A 204 -5.31 -4.18 21.50
CA TYR A 204 -4.14 -3.88 20.68
C TYR A 204 -3.29 -2.81 21.35
N GLN A 205 -2.00 -3.04 21.44
CA GLN A 205 -1.05 -2.10 22.06
C GLN A 205 0.15 -1.88 21.15
N VAL A 206 0.66 -0.66 21.17
CA VAL A 206 1.91 -0.27 20.51
C VAL A 206 2.77 0.46 21.53
N ALA A 207 4.02 0.09 21.63
CA ALA A 207 4.96 0.74 22.53
C ALA A 207 6.38 0.75 21.92
N PRO A 208 7.19 1.79 22.16
CA PRO A 208 8.62 1.75 21.89
C PRO A 208 9.29 0.57 22.58
N LEU A 209 10.32 -0.01 21.97
CA LEU A 209 11.06 -1.15 22.54
C LEU A 209 11.61 -0.84 23.93
N SER A 210 12.14 0.35 24.15
CA SER A 210 12.66 0.79 25.45
C SER A 210 11.60 0.75 26.54
N VAL A 211 10.37 1.18 26.23
CA VAL A 211 9.21 1.12 27.14
C VAL A 211 8.84 -0.34 27.47
N TYR A 212 8.79 -1.20 26.46
CA TYR A 212 8.52 -2.63 26.65
C TYR A 212 9.55 -3.30 27.54
N LEU A 213 10.84 -2.96 27.36
CA LEU A 213 11.95 -3.50 28.15
C LEU A 213 12.15 -2.78 29.48
N LYS A 214 11.40 -1.71 29.77
CA LYS A 214 11.58 -0.84 30.95
C LYS A 214 13.00 -0.29 31.04
N GLN A 215 13.53 0.15 29.91
CA GLN A 215 14.86 0.73 29.76
C GLN A 215 14.75 2.23 29.41
N PRO A 216 15.80 3.02 29.63
CA PRO A 216 15.84 4.40 29.14
C PRO A 216 15.67 4.46 27.62
N SER A 217 14.85 5.41 27.13
CA SER A 217 14.68 5.64 25.71
C SER A 217 15.97 6.17 25.09
N PRO A 218 16.32 5.72 23.87
CA PRO A 218 17.42 6.32 23.11
C PRO A 218 17.11 7.78 22.76
N PRO A 219 18.12 8.57 22.36
CA PRO A 219 17.91 9.94 21.86
C PRO A 219 16.91 9.93 20.69
N ALA A 220 15.91 10.81 20.75
CA ALA A 220 14.91 10.92 19.69
C ALA A 220 15.54 11.32 18.35
N ALA A 221 15.07 10.73 17.27
CA ALA A 221 15.42 11.17 15.93
C ALA A 221 14.98 12.62 15.70
N PRO A 222 15.66 13.40 14.83
CA PRO A 222 15.25 14.76 14.50
C PRO A 222 13.79 14.79 13.98
N PRO A 223 13.02 15.85 14.31
CA PRO A 223 11.68 16.04 13.73
C PRO A 223 11.71 15.98 12.20
N ILE A 224 10.66 15.43 11.61
CA ILE A 224 10.50 15.43 10.15
C ILE A 224 9.83 16.74 9.75
N ASP A 225 10.46 17.47 8.83
CA ASP A 225 9.82 18.55 8.10
C ASP A 225 9.05 17.96 6.92
N PHE A 226 7.76 17.71 7.15
CA PHE A 226 6.90 17.11 6.14
C PHE A 226 6.46 18.15 5.12
N THR A 227 6.77 17.92 3.85
CA THR A 227 6.24 18.72 2.74
C THR A 227 4.74 18.44 2.56
N PRO A 228 3.86 19.45 2.52
CA PRO A 228 2.44 19.21 2.23
C PRO A 228 2.25 18.47 0.91
N PRO A 229 1.43 17.40 0.86
CA PRO A 229 1.24 16.62 -0.36
C PRO A 229 0.40 17.35 -1.40
N LEU A 230 0.54 16.93 -2.64
CA LEU A 230 -0.35 17.34 -3.73
C LEU A 230 -1.72 16.66 -3.63
N THR A 231 -2.73 17.29 -4.24
CA THR A 231 -4.01 16.59 -4.47
C THR A 231 -3.83 15.43 -5.45
N PRO A 232 -4.74 14.43 -5.45
CA PRO A 232 -4.66 13.31 -6.40
C PRO A 232 -4.60 13.75 -7.88
N GLU A 233 -5.27 14.85 -8.23
CA GLU A 233 -5.26 15.42 -9.57
C GLU A 233 -3.90 16.09 -9.88
N ALA A 234 -3.37 16.87 -8.94
CA ALA A 234 -2.08 17.53 -9.11
C ALA A 234 -0.92 16.53 -9.15
N GLN A 235 -0.99 15.42 -8.41
CA GLN A 235 0.00 14.33 -8.52
C GLN A 235 0.17 13.81 -9.95
N LYS A 236 -0.88 13.88 -10.79
CA LYS A 236 -0.86 13.37 -12.16
C LYS A 236 -0.12 14.27 -13.14
N THR A 237 -0.06 15.56 -12.86
CA THR A 237 0.35 16.56 -13.86
C THR A 237 1.41 17.54 -13.38
N SER A 238 1.57 17.74 -12.08
CA SER A 238 2.51 18.72 -11.54
C SER A 238 3.92 18.15 -11.35
N PRO A 239 4.97 18.78 -11.88
CA PRO A 239 6.36 18.41 -11.60
C PRO A 239 6.75 18.44 -10.12
N GLN A 240 6.02 19.19 -9.28
CA GLN A 240 6.19 19.18 -7.81
C GLN A 240 6.04 17.78 -7.20
N PHE A 241 5.46 16.82 -7.94
CA PHE A 241 5.47 15.40 -7.60
C PHE A 241 6.86 14.90 -7.21
N PHE A 242 7.91 15.34 -7.91
CA PHE A 242 9.29 14.88 -7.65
C PHE A 242 9.90 15.50 -6.38
N GLU A 243 9.42 16.66 -5.94
CA GLU A 243 9.80 17.23 -4.63
C GLU A 243 9.24 16.37 -3.48
N ILE A 244 7.97 15.94 -3.61
CA ILE A 244 7.35 15.01 -2.66
C ILE A 244 8.07 13.66 -2.69
N LEU A 245 8.41 13.17 -3.89
CA LEU A 245 9.18 11.94 -4.04
C LEU A 245 10.55 12.04 -3.34
N ASN A 246 11.28 13.17 -3.51
CA ASN A 246 12.53 13.40 -2.81
C ASN A 246 12.36 13.32 -1.30
N THR A 247 11.28 13.91 -0.77
CA THR A 247 10.94 13.82 0.66
C THR A 247 10.71 12.37 1.09
N ALA A 248 9.93 11.58 0.34
CA ALA A 248 9.67 10.17 0.65
C ALA A 248 10.94 9.31 0.57
N LEU A 249 11.82 9.59 -0.39
CA LEU A 249 13.07 8.86 -0.60
C LEU A 249 14.09 9.01 0.54
N ARG A 250 13.98 10.06 1.37
CA ARG A 250 14.83 10.23 2.56
C ARG A 250 14.65 9.11 3.58
N PHE A 251 13.47 8.47 3.60
CA PHE A 251 13.11 7.40 4.53
C PHE A 251 13.16 6.02 3.90
N ALA A 252 13.63 5.93 2.66
CA ALA A 252 13.66 4.71 1.86
C ALA A 252 15.09 4.42 1.36
N PRO A 253 15.93 3.74 2.17
CA PRO A 253 17.28 3.37 1.78
C PRO A 253 17.29 2.63 0.44
N VAL A 254 18.24 2.99 -0.44
CA VAL A 254 18.34 2.40 -1.77
C VAL A 254 18.66 0.91 -1.68
N LYS A 255 17.91 0.09 -2.38
CA LYS A 255 18.18 -1.35 -2.51
C LYS A 255 19.33 -1.60 -3.50
N PRO A 256 20.16 -2.63 -3.30
CA PRO A 256 21.29 -2.92 -4.20
C PRO A 256 20.89 -3.00 -5.67
N GLU A 257 19.75 -3.62 -5.98
CA GLU A 257 19.21 -3.77 -7.33
C GLU A 257 18.68 -2.48 -7.95
N GLU A 258 18.45 -1.44 -7.15
CA GLU A 258 17.92 -0.15 -7.58
C GLU A 258 18.99 0.94 -7.71
N GLN A 259 20.25 0.67 -7.34
CA GLN A 259 21.32 1.66 -7.30
C GLN A 259 21.52 2.37 -8.63
N GLU A 260 21.62 1.62 -9.73
CA GLU A 260 21.84 2.19 -11.07
C GLU A 260 20.65 3.05 -11.52
N MET A 261 19.45 2.59 -11.29
CA MET A 261 18.21 3.32 -11.61
C MET A 261 18.12 4.62 -10.78
N ARG A 262 18.37 4.54 -9.47
CA ARG A 262 18.36 5.70 -8.58
C ARG A 262 19.46 6.69 -8.90
N ALA A 263 20.63 6.22 -9.35
CA ALA A 263 21.70 7.09 -9.84
C ALA A 263 21.29 7.85 -11.13
N ARG A 264 20.54 7.21 -12.03
CA ARG A 264 19.96 7.93 -13.19
C ARG A 264 18.98 9.02 -12.74
N PHE A 265 18.11 8.75 -11.78
CA PHE A 265 17.16 9.75 -11.25
C PHE A 265 17.91 10.95 -10.66
N ALA A 266 19.02 10.72 -9.97
CA ALA A 266 19.83 11.79 -9.38
C ALA A 266 20.39 12.77 -10.43
N THR A 267 20.57 12.34 -11.70
CA THR A 267 21.05 13.23 -12.77
C THR A 267 20.08 14.37 -13.11
N ILE A 268 18.82 14.26 -12.72
CA ILE A 268 17.79 15.31 -12.86
C ILE A 268 17.27 15.82 -11.52
N GLY A 269 18.07 15.66 -10.44
CA GLY A 269 17.75 16.17 -9.10
C GLY A 269 16.79 15.31 -8.28
N ILE A 270 16.48 14.07 -8.69
CA ILE A 270 15.55 13.19 -7.98
C ILE A 270 16.31 12.19 -7.11
N GLY A 271 16.14 12.29 -5.79
CA GLY A 271 16.82 11.42 -4.81
C GLY A 271 16.62 11.90 -3.37
N PRO A 272 17.12 11.17 -2.36
CA PRO A 272 16.98 11.56 -0.96
C PRO A 272 17.66 12.90 -0.62
N ASP A 273 18.76 13.21 -1.30
CA ASP A 273 19.50 14.46 -1.23
C ASP A 273 19.31 15.29 -2.52
N GLY A 274 18.30 14.98 -3.31
CA GLY A 274 18.03 15.66 -4.57
C GLY A 274 17.54 17.09 -4.38
N ASP A 275 17.93 17.97 -5.29
CA ASP A 275 17.63 19.40 -5.29
C ASP A 275 16.56 19.78 -6.33
N PHE A 276 15.74 18.82 -6.74
CA PHE A 276 14.67 19.06 -7.70
C PHE A 276 13.73 20.15 -7.17
N ASP A 277 13.57 21.19 -7.96
CA ASP A 277 12.73 22.36 -7.67
C ASP A 277 11.93 22.69 -8.94
N ALA A 278 10.64 22.42 -8.90
CA ALA A 278 9.76 22.63 -10.04
C ALA A 278 9.75 24.09 -10.50
N ASP A 279 9.86 25.05 -9.57
CA ASP A 279 9.79 26.48 -9.89
C ASP A 279 11.07 27.01 -10.56
N LYS A 280 12.20 26.29 -10.43
CA LYS A 280 13.47 26.64 -11.07
C LYS A 280 13.69 25.99 -12.44
N LEU A 281 12.79 25.15 -12.90
CA LEU A 281 12.92 24.49 -14.21
C LEU A 281 12.80 25.50 -15.35
N THR A 282 13.67 25.36 -16.37
CA THR A 282 13.45 26.06 -17.64
C THR A 282 12.16 25.58 -18.29
N PRO A 283 11.51 26.40 -19.16
CA PRO A 283 10.30 25.95 -19.87
C PRO A 283 10.47 24.63 -20.62
N GLU A 284 11.65 24.43 -21.23
CA GLU A 284 11.96 23.22 -22.01
C GLU A 284 12.12 22.00 -21.10
N THR A 285 12.84 22.15 -19.98
CA THR A 285 13.02 21.06 -18.99
C THR A 285 11.70 20.72 -18.33
N ARG A 286 10.90 21.73 -17.92
CA ARG A 286 9.56 21.53 -17.37
C ARG A 286 8.70 20.70 -18.33
N LYS A 287 8.68 21.11 -19.61
CA LYS A 287 7.92 20.37 -20.62
C LYS A 287 8.38 18.93 -20.78
N ALA A 288 9.68 18.69 -20.81
CA ALA A 288 10.23 17.32 -20.92
C ALA A 288 9.79 16.44 -19.74
N ILE A 289 9.76 17.01 -18.52
CA ILE A 289 9.31 16.31 -17.31
C ILE A 289 7.80 16.03 -17.37
N GLU A 290 6.98 17.03 -17.69
CA GLU A 290 5.53 16.88 -17.85
C GLU A 290 5.18 15.85 -18.94
N ASP A 291 5.89 15.86 -20.05
CA ASP A 291 5.75 14.85 -21.12
C ASP A 291 6.14 13.46 -20.61
N GLY A 292 7.17 13.33 -19.76
CA GLY A 292 7.55 12.06 -19.13
C GLY A 292 6.46 11.52 -18.19
N MET A 293 5.85 12.39 -17.38
CA MET A 293 4.71 12.02 -16.54
C MET A 293 3.50 11.58 -17.37
N ALA A 294 3.21 12.30 -18.46
CA ALA A 294 2.13 11.93 -19.39
C ALA A 294 2.39 10.56 -20.06
N ASP A 295 3.63 10.29 -20.45
CA ASP A 295 4.04 8.98 -21.00
C ASP A 295 3.85 7.84 -19.99
N ALA A 296 4.12 8.09 -18.71
CA ALA A 296 3.88 7.11 -17.63
C ALA A 296 2.39 6.76 -17.52
N TRP A 297 1.52 7.77 -17.58
CA TRP A 297 0.07 7.55 -17.58
C TRP A 297 -0.42 6.87 -18.86
N ALA A 298 0.15 7.21 -20.02
CA ALA A 298 -0.18 6.53 -21.28
C ALA A 298 0.17 5.03 -21.21
N GLU A 299 1.36 4.69 -20.67
CA GLU A 299 1.77 3.30 -20.45
C GLU A 299 0.85 2.57 -19.46
N PHE A 300 0.54 3.18 -18.32
CA PHE A 300 -0.41 2.61 -17.36
C PHE A 300 -1.80 2.37 -17.99
N ASN A 301 -2.34 3.33 -18.71
CA ASN A 301 -3.66 3.21 -19.33
C ASN A 301 -3.69 2.10 -20.40
N MET A 302 -2.63 1.97 -21.21
CA MET A 302 -2.49 0.88 -22.16
C MET A 302 -2.38 -0.46 -21.44
N PHE A 303 -1.55 -0.56 -20.41
CA PHE A 303 -1.43 -1.76 -19.57
C PHE A 303 -2.79 -2.14 -18.95
N LYS A 304 -3.49 -1.16 -18.36
CA LYS A 304 -4.82 -1.37 -17.77
C LYS A 304 -5.79 -1.94 -18.81
N LYS A 305 -5.91 -1.28 -19.97
CA LYS A 305 -6.81 -1.69 -21.04
C LYS A 305 -6.49 -3.10 -21.58
N ASP A 306 -5.21 -3.39 -21.82
CA ASP A 306 -4.79 -4.60 -22.53
C ASP A 306 -4.62 -5.82 -21.60
N LYS A 307 -4.40 -5.61 -20.28
CA LYS A 307 -4.08 -6.67 -19.34
C LYS A 307 -5.06 -6.77 -18.17
N VAL A 308 -5.44 -5.63 -17.57
CA VAL A 308 -6.31 -5.63 -16.38
C VAL A 308 -7.78 -5.78 -16.79
N ASP A 309 -8.24 -4.96 -17.73
CA ASP A 309 -9.63 -4.98 -18.18
C ASP A 309 -9.98 -6.26 -18.98
N THR A 310 -8.97 -7.05 -19.36
CA THR A 310 -9.10 -8.35 -20.02
C THR A 310 -8.89 -9.55 -19.09
N ASP A 311 -8.83 -9.32 -17.77
CA ASP A 311 -8.61 -10.35 -16.74
C ASP A 311 -7.29 -11.16 -16.92
N GLN A 312 -6.30 -10.65 -17.69
CA GLN A 312 -5.00 -11.33 -17.84
C GLN A 312 -4.08 -11.07 -16.63
N VAL A 313 -4.23 -9.93 -15.98
CA VAL A 313 -3.50 -9.53 -14.77
C VAL A 313 -4.51 -8.94 -13.79
N GLY A 314 -4.41 -9.32 -12.53
CA GLY A 314 -5.31 -8.86 -11.48
C GLY A 314 -4.58 -8.51 -10.19
N SER A 315 -5.34 -8.32 -9.13
CA SER A 315 -4.84 -7.92 -7.81
C SER A 315 -3.76 -8.85 -7.24
N ALA A 316 -3.81 -10.14 -7.58
CA ALA A 316 -2.82 -11.13 -7.16
C ALA A 316 -1.37 -10.79 -7.59
N GLN A 317 -1.21 -9.99 -8.66
CA GLN A 317 0.08 -9.58 -9.19
C GLN A 317 0.50 -8.17 -8.76
N PHE A 318 -0.43 -7.35 -8.23
CA PHE A 318 -0.14 -5.96 -7.88
C PHE A 318 0.38 -5.78 -6.46
N PHE A 319 0.06 -6.71 -5.56
CA PHE A 319 0.35 -6.62 -4.15
C PHE A 319 1.23 -7.79 -3.69
N GLY A 320 2.31 -7.48 -3.00
CA GLY A 320 3.24 -8.48 -2.52
C GLY A 320 4.48 -7.85 -1.90
N THR A 321 5.46 -8.70 -1.60
CA THR A 321 6.81 -8.29 -1.20
C THR A 321 7.59 -7.77 -2.41
N ALA A 322 8.74 -7.14 -2.17
CA ALA A 322 9.67 -6.78 -3.25
C ALA A 322 10.09 -8.01 -4.09
N ALA A 323 10.25 -9.17 -3.44
CA ALA A 323 10.57 -10.44 -4.10
C ALA A 323 9.44 -10.96 -5.00
N ASP A 324 8.16 -10.73 -4.61
CA ASP A 324 7.00 -11.12 -5.41
C ASP A 324 6.89 -10.26 -6.67
N LEU A 325 7.07 -8.95 -6.55
CA LEU A 325 6.94 -8.00 -7.66
C LEU A 325 8.17 -7.94 -8.57
N LYS A 326 9.34 -8.40 -8.10
CA LYS A 326 10.57 -8.57 -8.91
C LYS A 326 10.97 -7.32 -9.71
N GLY A 327 10.84 -6.13 -9.14
CA GLY A 327 11.14 -4.87 -9.81
C GLY A 327 10.11 -4.43 -10.86
N ASN A 328 8.92 -5.02 -10.89
CA ASN A 328 7.85 -4.56 -11.75
C ASN A 328 7.16 -3.33 -11.14
N TYR A 329 7.75 -2.16 -11.38
CA TYR A 329 7.27 -0.90 -10.83
C TYR A 329 5.92 -0.47 -11.42
N LEU A 330 5.60 -0.88 -12.66
CA LEU A 330 4.29 -0.62 -13.26
C LEU A 330 3.17 -1.37 -12.52
N TYR A 331 3.42 -2.61 -12.07
CA TYR A 331 2.45 -3.36 -11.26
C TYR A 331 2.28 -2.70 -9.89
N ARG A 332 3.36 -2.20 -9.28
CA ARG A 332 3.28 -1.46 -8.02
C ARG A 332 2.48 -0.15 -8.18
N MET A 333 2.72 0.60 -9.27
CA MET A 333 1.92 1.76 -9.63
C MET A 333 0.44 1.39 -9.84
N ALA A 334 0.17 0.28 -10.55
CA ALA A 334 -1.18 -0.20 -10.75
C ALA A 334 -1.88 -0.56 -9.43
N GLY A 335 -1.17 -1.18 -8.49
CA GLY A 335 -1.67 -1.43 -7.13
C GLY A 335 -2.09 -0.15 -6.42
N ALA A 336 -1.27 0.90 -6.47
CA ALA A 336 -1.59 2.19 -5.85
C ALA A 336 -2.78 2.88 -6.55
N VAL A 337 -2.82 2.90 -7.88
CA VAL A 337 -3.89 3.56 -8.65
C VAL A 337 -5.24 2.85 -8.50
N LEU A 338 -5.26 1.52 -8.49
CA LEU A 338 -6.49 0.72 -8.52
C LEU A 338 -7.01 0.34 -7.13
N GLY A 339 -6.18 0.41 -6.10
CA GLY A 339 -6.60 0.07 -4.74
C GLY A 339 -5.43 -0.01 -3.76
N ILE A 340 -4.86 1.12 -3.39
CA ILE A 340 -3.72 1.19 -2.45
C ILE A 340 -3.99 0.37 -1.17
N TYR A 341 -2.94 -0.27 -0.64
CA TYR A 341 -2.97 -1.15 0.54
C TYR A 341 -3.78 -2.44 0.36
N GLY A 342 -3.95 -2.90 -0.89
CA GLY A 342 -4.45 -4.24 -1.15
C GLY A 342 -3.54 -5.31 -0.54
N ASN A 343 -4.14 -6.43 -0.16
CA ASN A 343 -3.42 -7.56 0.45
C ASN A 343 -2.68 -8.40 -0.60
N THR A 344 -1.65 -9.12 -0.17
CA THR A 344 -1.07 -10.20 -0.98
C THR A 344 -2.13 -11.28 -1.30
N ALA A 345 -1.98 -11.97 -2.41
CA ALA A 345 -2.94 -13.00 -2.86
C ALA A 345 -3.24 -14.07 -1.79
N ALA A 346 -2.22 -14.46 -1.01
CA ALA A 346 -2.39 -15.44 0.06
C ALA A 346 -3.27 -14.93 1.21
N GLU A 347 -3.33 -13.60 1.43
CA GLU A 347 -4.14 -12.98 2.47
C GLU A 347 -5.53 -12.63 1.97
N ALA A 348 -5.64 -12.02 0.78
CA ALA A 348 -6.92 -11.78 0.14
C ALA A 348 -6.80 -11.66 -1.38
N LEU A 349 -7.84 -12.11 -2.09
CA LEU A 349 -8.01 -11.91 -3.53
C LEU A 349 -9.15 -10.93 -3.79
N TYR A 350 -9.05 -10.20 -4.91
CA TYR A 350 -10.00 -9.14 -5.28
C TYR A 350 -10.46 -9.28 -6.74
N PRO A 351 -11.18 -10.36 -7.14
CA PRO A 351 -11.79 -10.40 -8.46
C PRO A 351 -12.78 -9.25 -8.61
N GLY A 352 -12.59 -8.42 -9.62
CA GLY A 352 -13.46 -7.29 -9.94
C GLY A 352 -14.30 -7.57 -11.17
N ALA A 353 -15.45 -6.89 -11.30
CA ALA A 353 -16.26 -6.87 -12.49
C ALA A 353 -16.67 -5.42 -12.81
N THR A 354 -16.23 -4.91 -13.96
CA THR A 354 -16.64 -3.63 -14.54
C THR A 354 -17.58 -3.83 -15.74
N ALA A 355 -17.75 -5.09 -16.19
CA ALA A 355 -18.58 -5.49 -17.29
C ALA A 355 -19.40 -6.74 -16.95
N ASP A 356 -20.52 -6.94 -17.64
CA ASP A 356 -21.34 -8.13 -17.52
C ASP A 356 -20.76 -9.35 -18.24
N SER A 357 -21.48 -10.48 -18.22
CA SER A 357 -21.05 -11.74 -18.86
C SER A 357 -20.89 -11.64 -20.38
N LYS A 358 -21.44 -10.57 -21.01
CA LYS A 358 -21.32 -10.30 -22.45
C LYS A 358 -20.22 -9.28 -22.77
N GLY A 359 -19.54 -8.73 -21.73
CA GLY A 359 -18.51 -7.72 -21.90
C GLY A 359 -19.03 -6.28 -21.95
N GLU A 360 -20.32 -6.06 -21.69
CA GLU A 360 -20.92 -4.71 -21.68
C GLU A 360 -20.68 -4.03 -20.32
N PRO A 361 -20.30 -2.72 -20.30
CA PRO A 361 -20.04 -2.00 -19.06
C PRO A 361 -21.23 -2.00 -18.10
N LEU A 362 -20.95 -2.17 -16.80
CA LEU A 362 -21.97 -2.14 -15.75
C LEU A 362 -22.46 -0.71 -15.53
N THR A 363 -23.78 -0.53 -15.51
CA THR A 363 -24.45 0.75 -15.24
C THR A 363 -25.79 0.53 -14.56
N GLY A 364 -26.15 1.39 -13.60
CA GLY A 364 -27.42 1.31 -12.91
C GLY A 364 -28.67 1.64 -13.75
N ALA A 365 -28.50 2.00 -15.03
CA ALA A 365 -29.58 2.03 -16.00
C ALA A 365 -30.14 0.64 -16.34
N ASN A 366 -29.38 -0.42 -16.03
CA ASN A 366 -29.74 -1.81 -16.26
C ASN A 366 -29.95 -2.55 -14.95
N ARG A 367 -30.52 -3.76 -15.05
CA ARG A 367 -30.67 -4.71 -13.95
C ARG A 367 -29.75 -5.90 -14.21
N TYR A 368 -29.18 -6.45 -13.14
CA TYR A 368 -28.29 -7.61 -13.25
C TYR A 368 -28.60 -8.61 -12.14
N THR A 369 -28.28 -9.85 -12.39
CA THR A 369 -28.14 -10.89 -11.37
C THR A 369 -26.68 -11.24 -11.20
N TYR A 370 -26.27 -11.57 -9.96
CA TYR A 370 -24.97 -12.14 -9.65
C TYR A 370 -25.18 -13.40 -8.85
N ARG A 371 -24.88 -14.57 -9.45
CA ARG A 371 -25.29 -15.84 -8.89
C ARG A 371 -24.13 -16.67 -8.39
N PHE A 372 -24.18 -17.10 -7.16
CA PHE A 372 -23.37 -18.16 -6.60
C PHE A 372 -24.17 -19.46 -6.63
N ALA A 373 -23.74 -20.47 -7.42
CA ALA A 373 -24.31 -21.79 -7.35
C ALA A 373 -23.98 -22.44 -5.98
N LYS A 374 -24.78 -23.41 -5.55
CA LYS A 374 -24.64 -24.06 -4.24
C LYS A 374 -23.20 -24.51 -3.92
N ASP A 375 -22.53 -25.13 -4.89
CA ASP A 375 -21.18 -25.67 -4.73
C ASP A 375 -20.09 -24.74 -5.30
N GLN A 376 -20.44 -23.46 -5.58
CA GLN A 376 -19.58 -22.46 -6.18
C GLN A 376 -19.49 -21.19 -5.32
N LEU A 377 -19.82 -21.28 -4.04
CA LEU A 377 -19.51 -20.20 -3.09
C LEU A 377 -18.01 -19.93 -3.07
N PRO A 378 -17.58 -18.68 -2.85
CA PRO A 378 -16.15 -18.33 -2.81
C PRO A 378 -15.37 -19.21 -1.83
N PRO A 379 -14.35 -19.96 -2.28
CA PRO A 379 -13.60 -20.89 -1.42
C PRO A 379 -12.61 -20.14 -0.54
N VAL A 380 -12.99 -19.87 0.69
CA VAL A 380 -12.20 -19.16 1.69
C VAL A 380 -12.05 -19.97 2.98
N ASN A 381 -11.02 -19.65 3.77
CA ASN A 381 -10.86 -20.15 5.14
C ASN A 381 -11.43 -19.16 6.17
N ALA A 382 -11.52 -17.86 5.79
CA ALA A 382 -12.16 -16.85 6.60
C ALA A 382 -13.55 -16.50 6.02
N PHE A 383 -13.69 -15.39 5.34
CA PHE A 383 -14.96 -14.93 4.81
C PHE A 383 -14.80 -14.28 3.43
N TRP A 384 -15.91 -14.02 2.75
CA TRP A 384 -15.94 -13.29 1.48
C TRP A 384 -16.97 -12.16 1.52
N SER A 385 -16.78 -11.15 0.64
CA SER A 385 -17.76 -10.09 0.42
C SER A 385 -17.81 -9.65 -1.04
N LEU A 386 -18.99 -9.25 -1.50
CA LEU A 386 -19.20 -8.58 -2.79
C LEU A 386 -19.62 -7.13 -2.52
N THR A 387 -18.74 -6.18 -2.84
CA THR A 387 -18.93 -4.75 -2.56
C THR A 387 -19.21 -3.97 -3.84
N MET A 388 -20.14 -3.01 -3.76
CA MET A 388 -20.53 -2.08 -4.82
C MET A 388 -19.74 -0.77 -4.74
N TYR A 389 -19.19 -0.31 -5.88
CA TYR A 389 -18.53 0.99 -5.99
C TYR A 389 -19.01 1.75 -7.21
N GLU A 390 -19.28 3.05 -7.04
CA GLU A 390 -19.57 3.93 -8.17
C GLU A 390 -18.30 4.29 -8.95
N LEU A 391 -18.41 4.50 -10.24
CA LEU A 391 -17.33 4.94 -11.11
C LEU A 391 -17.61 6.36 -11.63
N PRO A 392 -16.56 7.16 -11.92
CA PRO A 392 -15.12 6.81 -11.90
C PRO A 392 -14.45 6.94 -10.53
N ALA A 393 -15.14 7.42 -9.49
CA ALA A 393 -14.55 7.73 -8.18
C ALA A 393 -14.07 6.50 -7.40
N SER A 394 -14.59 5.30 -7.70
CA SER A 394 -14.32 4.06 -6.98
C SER A 394 -14.68 4.16 -5.48
N GLN A 395 -15.81 4.81 -5.18
CA GLN A 395 -16.33 5.05 -3.83
C GLN A 395 -17.56 4.19 -3.53
N LEU A 396 -17.83 3.96 -2.24
CA LEU A 396 -19.05 3.27 -1.80
C LEU A 396 -20.31 4.07 -2.22
N VAL A 397 -21.37 3.34 -2.53
CA VAL A 397 -22.62 3.93 -3.06
C VAL A 397 -23.61 4.19 -1.93
N ALA A 398 -23.93 5.46 -1.64
CA ALA A 398 -24.99 5.82 -0.73
C ALA A 398 -26.34 5.28 -1.24
N ASN A 399 -27.10 4.63 -0.37
CA ASN A 399 -28.35 3.99 -0.76
C ASN A 399 -29.35 3.94 0.42
N PRO A 400 -30.66 3.74 0.15
CA PRO A 400 -31.70 3.86 1.16
C PRO A 400 -31.71 2.85 2.31
N ILE A 401 -30.89 1.77 2.19
CA ILE A 401 -30.82 0.68 3.17
C ILE A 401 -29.41 0.53 3.75
N ASP A 402 -28.50 1.48 3.49
CA ASP A 402 -27.11 1.48 3.95
C ASP A 402 -26.37 0.16 3.69
N ARG A 403 -26.73 -0.53 2.59
CA ARG A 403 -26.13 -1.80 2.18
C ARG A 403 -25.12 -1.56 1.08
N TYR A 404 -23.83 -1.60 1.41
CA TYR A 404 -22.74 -1.37 0.48
C TYR A 404 -22.13 -2.66 -0.06
N LEU A 405 -22.43 -3.77 0.61
CA LEU A 405 -21.92 -5.10 0.28
C LEU A 405 -22.92 -6.21 0.67
N ILE A 406 -22.67 -7.40 0.18
CA ILE A 406 -23.21 -8.68 0.67
C ILE A 406 -22.03 -9.59 0.95
N ASN A 407 -21.99 -10.22 2.14
CA ASN A 407 -20.89 -11.08 2.57
C ASN A 407 -21.39 -12.45 3.09
N SER A 408 -20.44 -13.34 3.40
CA SER A 408 -20.73 -14.69 3.91
C SER A 408 -21.49 -14.70 5.23
N GLU A 409 -21.32 -13.67 6.08
CA GLU A 409 -22.00 -13.55 7.37
C GLU A 409 -23.50 -13.22 7.21
N MET A 410 -23.89 -12.70 6.04
CA MET A 410 -25.26 -12.36 5.72
C MET A 410 -26.07 -13.52 5.13
N LEU A 411 -25.45 -14.67 4.84
CA LEU A 411 -26.11 -15.79 4.13
C LEU A 411 -27.42 -16.25 4.79
N ASP A 412 -27.46 -16.26 6.12
CA ASP A 412 -28.68 -16.62 6.87
C ASP A 412 -29.84 -15.60 6.71
N THR A 413 -29.53 -14.38 6.25
CA THR A 413 -30.52 -13.32 5.99
C THR A 413 -30.96 -13.26 4.53
N LEU A 414 -30.24 -13.97 3.65
CA LEU A 414 -30.55 -14.05 2.22
C LEU A 414 -31.54 -15.20 1.96
N VAL A 415 -32.29 -15.08 0.88
CA VAL A 415 -33.16 -16.16 0.40
C VAL A 415 -32.42 -17.02 -0.60
N PRO A 416 -32.20 -18.31 -0.30
CA PRO A 416 -31.54 -19.21 -1.23
C PRO A 416 -32.44 -19.55 -2.43
N ASP A 417 -31.81 -19.85 -3.55
CA ASP A 417 -32.46 -20.43 -4.72
C ASP A 417 -32.97 -21.86 -4.42
N PRO A 418 -33.91 -22.41 -5.23
CA PRO A 418 -34.43 -23.77 -5.02
C PRO A 418 -33.36 -24.87 -5.03
N ASP A 419 -32.24 -24.64 -5.69
CA ASP A 419 -31.09 -25.56 -5.73
C ASP A 419 -30.09 -25.34 -4.58
N GLY A 420 -30.33 -24.35 -3.70
CA GLY A 420 -29.48 -23.99 -2.56
C GLY A 420 -28.34 -23.05 -2.89
N GLY A 421 -28.30 -22.47 -4.10
CA GLY A 421 -27.43 -21.33 -4.45
C GLY A 421 -28.02 -20.00 -3.97
N TYR A 422 -27.37 -18.89 -4.35
CA TYR A 422 -27.84 -17.54 -4.04
C TYR A 422 -27.74 -16.66 -5.28
N THR A 423 -28.89 -16.09 -5.67
CA THR A 423 -28.96 -15.07 -6.72
C THR A 423 -29.11 -13.70 -6.10
N LEU A 424 -28.10 -12.86 -6.25
CA LEU A 424 -28.12 -11.47 -5.82
C LEU A 424 -28.73 -10.59 -6.91
N THR A 425 -29.61 -9.66 -6.50
CA THR A 425 -30.25 -8.68 -7.39
C THR A 425 -29.42 -7.37 -7.34
N ILE A 426 -28.93 -6.92 -8.48
CA ILE A 426 -28.12 -5.71 -8.60
C ILE A 426 -28.83 -4.72 -9.51
N GLN A 427 -29.38 -3.67 -8.92
CA GLN A 427 -30.12 -2.61 -9.61
C GLN A 427 -30.21 -1.36 -8.73
N ASN A 428 -30.50 -0.20 -9.35
CA ASN A 428 -30.66 1.06 -8.62
C ASN A 428 -31.96 1.10 -7.81
N GLU A 429 -33.08 0.78 -8.45
CA GLU A 429 -34.38 0.82 -7.80
C GLU A 429 -34.62 -0.43 -6.96
N SER A 430 -35.29 -0.25 -5.79
CA SER A 430 -35.69 -1.38 -4.95
C SER A 430 -36.53 -2.39 -5.74
N PRO A 431 -36.35 -3.70 -5.59
CA PRO A 431 -37.21 -4.72 -6.16
C PRO A 431 -38.67 -4.65 -5.65
N GLY A 432 -38.88 -3.92 -4.56
CA GLY A 432 -40.21 -3.69 -3.97
C GLY A 432 -40.73 -4.85 -3.13
N VAL A 433 -41.80 -4.57 -2.37
CA VAL A 433 -42.42 -5.55 -1.43
C VAL A 433 -43.10 -6.73 -2.12
N GLY A 434 -43.36 -6.62 -3.43
CA GLY A 434 -43.92 -7.70 -4.23
C GLY A 434 -42.95 -8.83 -4.54
N ASN A 435 -41.65 -8.69 -4.23
CA ASN A 435 -40.62 -9.65 -4.51
C ASN A 435 -39.65 -9.82 -3.32
N PRO A 436 -40.14 -10.45 -2.20
CA PRO A 436 -39.37 -10.49 -0.95
C PRO A 436 -37.99 -11.12 -1.08
N ALA A 437 -37.84 -12.16 -1.92
CA ALA A 437 -36.55 -12.82 -2.14
C ALA A 437 -35.53 -11.87 -2.86
N GLN A 438 -36.00 -11.15 -3.90
CA GLN A 438 -35.14 -10.18 -4.58
C GLN A 438 -34.80 -8.99 -3.66
N ALA A 439 -35.73 -8.57 -2.80
CA ALA A 439 -35.49 -7.49 -1.83
C ALA A 439 -34.48 -7.91 -0.75
N ALA A 440 -34.56 -9.15 -0.25
CA ALA A 440 -33.59 -9.69 0.70
C ALA A 440 -32.19 -9.76 0.09
N ASN A 441 -32.09 -10.20 -1.17
CA ASN A 441 -30.84 -10.39 -1.91
C ASN A 441 -30.41 -9.17 -2.73
N TRP A 442 -30.97 -7.99 -2.48
CA TRP A 442 -30.70 -6.78 -3.25
C TRP A 442 -29.43 -6.08 -2.76
N LEU A 443 -28.50 -5.85 -3.70
CA LEU A 443 -27.35 -4.96 -3.55
C LEU A 443 -27.61 -3.71 -4.41
N PRO A 444 -27.88 -2.54 -3.79
CA PRO A 444 -28.22 -1.31 -4.50
C PRO A 444 -27.09 -0.81 -5.38
N ALA A 445 -27.36 -0.55 -6.66
CA ALA A 445 -26.43 0.06 -7.59
C ALA A 445 -26.64 1.58 -7.68
N PRO A 446 -25.60 2.40 -8.02
CA PRO A 446 -25.78 3.80 -8.37
C PRO A 446 -26.58 3.92 -9.68
N LYS A 447 -27.03 5.14 -10.04
CA LYS A 447 -27.70 5.37 -11.34
C LYS A 447 -26.71 5.27 -12.53
N GLY A 448 -25.47 5.64 -12.28
CA GLY A 448 -24.39 5.70 -13.29
C GLY A 448 -23.58 4.40 -13.40
N PRO A 449 -22.38 4.49 -13.98
CA PRO A 449 -21.46 3.39 -14.08
C PRO A 449 -21.00 2.91 -12.69
N PHE A 450 -20.78 1.60 -12.56
CA PHE A 450 -20.30 0.99 -11.31
C PHE A 450 -19.38 -0.19 -11.57
N MET A 451 -18.72 -0.62 -10.51
CA MET A 451 -18.01 -1.89 -10.47
C MET A 451 -18.39 -2.70 -9.22
N LEU A 452 -18.22 -3.99 -9.32
CA LEU A 452 -18.30 -4.93 -8.21
C LEU A 452 -16.91 -5.44 -7.88
N VAL A 453 -16.58 -5.51 -6.59
CA VAL A 453 -15.34 -6.13 -6.11
C VAL A 453 -15.71 -7.25 -5.16
N LEU A 454 -15.38 -8.48 -5.57
CA LEU A 454 -15.51 -9.65 -4.71
C LEU A 454 -14.20 -9.81 -3.92
N ARG A 455 -14.27 -9.81 -2.60
CA ARG A 455 -13.14 -10.03 -1.71
C ARG A 455 -13.18 -11.43 -1.13
N LEU A 456 -12.07 -12.16 -1.25
CA LEU A 456 -11.92 -13.49 -0.66
C LEU A 456 -10.81 -13.39 0.40
N TYR A 457 -11.17 -13.41 1.68
CA TYR A 457 -10.21 -13.36 2.79
C TYR A 457 -9.72 -14.76 3.15
N TRP A 458 -8.40 -14.92 3.22
CA TRP A 458 -7.71 -16.18 3.40
C TRP A 458 -8.22 -17.24 2.40
N PRO A 459 -8.01 -16.99 1.09
CA PRO A 459 -8.52 -17.86 0.04
C PRO A 459 -7.94 -19.26 0.09
N LYS A 460 -8.76 -20.25 -0.27
CA LYS A 460 -8.33 -21.65 -0.43
C LYS A 460 -7.56 -21.83 -1.74
N PRO A 461 -6.83 -22.95 -1.89
CA PRO A 461 -6.03 -23.23 -3.08
C PRO A 461 -6.81 -23.11 -4.41
N ASP A 462 -8.08 -23.48 -4.46
CA ASP A 462 -8.90 -23.43 -5.68
C ASP A 462 -9.12 -21.99 -6.18
N ALA A 463 -9.20 -21.01 -5.27
CA ALA A 463 -9.23 -19.60 -5.66
C ALA A 463 -7.85 -19.12 -6.11
N LEU A 464 -6.78 -19.53 -5.40
CA LEU A 464 -5.41 -19.08 -5.67
C LEU A 464 -4.86 -19.60 -7.01
N ASN A 465 -5.16 -20.86 -7.36
CA ASN A 465 -4.70 -21.48 -8.61
C ASN A 465 -5.64 -21.22 -9.80
N GLY A 466 -6.78 -20.53 -9.56
CA GLY A 466 -7.75 -20.19 -10.58
C GLY A 466 -8.65 -21.35 -11.06
N THR A 467 -8.69 -22.48 -10.34
CA THR A 467 -9.67 -23.57 -10.57
C THR A 467 -11.09 -23.05 -10.32
N TRP A 468 -11.29 -22.32 -9.22
CA TRP A 468 -12.51 -21.57 -8.97
C TRP A 468 -12.47 -20.21 -9.70
N LYS A 469 -13.58 -19.84 -10.33
CA LYS A 469 -13.76 -18.55 -11.02
C LYS A 469 -14.90 -17.79 -10.39
N ALA A 470 -14.68 -16.48 -10.17
CA ALA A 470 -15.76 -15.59 -9.75
C ALA A 470 -16.86 -15.55 -10.81
N PRO A 471 -18.15 -15.59 -10.41
CA PRO A 471 -19.25 -15.34 -11.32
C PRO A 471 -19.13 -13.96 -11.99
N LYS A 472 -19.79 -13.81 -13.14
CA LYS A 472 -19.94 -12.50 -13.79
C LYS A 472 -21.39 -12.04 -13.64
N PRO A 473 -21.63 -10.71 -13.53
CA PRO A 473 -22.99 -10.19 -13.55
C PRO A 473 -23.69 -10.55 -14.88
N GLU A 474 -24.93 -10.96 -14.81
CA GLU A 474 -25.76 -11.23 -15.97
C GLU A 474 -26.87 -10.18 -16.09
N ARG A 475 -26.95 -9.54 -17.24
CA ARG A 475 -27.99 -8.55 -17.51
C ARG A 475 -29.35 -9.24 -17.71
N VAL A 476 -30.38 -8.76 -16.96
CA VAL A 476 -31.77 -9.28 -16.98
C VAL A 476 -32.63 -8.46 -17.95
#